data_4ce47d363ef63a600e851f3de0d4b730
#
_entry.id   4ce47d363ef63a600e851f3de0d4b730
#
_cell.length_a   1.000
_cell.length_b   1.000
_cell.length_c   1.000
_cell.angle_alpha   90.00
_cell.angle_beta   90.00
_cell.angle_gamma   90.00
#
_symmetry.space_group_name_H-M   'P 1'
#
loop_
_entity.id
_entity.type
_entity.pdbx_description
1 polymer ?
#
loop_
_entity_poly.entity_id
_entity_poly.type
_entity_poly.pdbx_seq_one_letter_code
_entity_poly.pdbx_strand_id
1 'polypeptide(L)'
;MGTNSEKIRSFKLGSFRISDSIEHLPKSLDNLTKDLVDARNKFTILDQIPYLPKPPLKSDTDYTQLKDERNELKSLLLKKGVFPYEWVTSIKKLQVTKSLPTKDEFFSRLRNGGISDEDYNHAKYVWKRFKMRTMRDYLHLYNILVCLLCDLYNDFDKDSLFFLLFQF
;
A
#
# COMPACT_ATOMS: atom_id res chain seq x y z
N MET A 1 -5.97 18.51 31.48
CA MET A 1 -7.24 17.93 31.01
C MET A 1 -6.90 16.84 30.02
N GLY A 2 -7.00 15.58 30.43
CA GLY A 2 -6.73 14.44 29.54
C GLY A 2 -7.92 14.22 28.63
N THR A 3 -7.71 14.35 27.32
CA THR A 3 -8.69 13.90 26.33
C THR A 3 -8.64 12.38 26.27
N ASN A 4 -9.57 11.71 26.93
CA ASN A 4 -9.83 10.29 26.72
C ASN A 4 -10.41 10.13 25.30
N SER A 5 -9.54 9.82 24.33
CA SER A 5 -10.01 9.28 23.06
C SER A 5 -10.33 7.80 23.29
N GLU A 6 -11.58 7.49 23.58
CA GLU A 6 -12.06 6.11 23.59
C GLU A 6 -11.89 5.54 22.17
N LYS A 7 -10.97 4.61 22.02
CA LYS A 7 -10.84 3.87 20.75
C LYS A 7 -11.95 2.84 20.69
N ILE A 8 -12.94 3.09 19.84
CA ILE A 8 -13.98 2.10 19.55
C ILE A 8 -13.32 0.97 18.77
N ARG A 9 -13.11 -0.16 19.43
CA ARG A 9 -12.48 -1.34 18.81
C ARG A 9 -13.46 -2.17 17.99
N SER A 10 -14.72 -2.23 18.39
CA SER A 10 -15.78 -2.87 17.62
C SER A 10 -17.16 -2.32 18.00
N PHE A 11 -18.10 -2.39 17.04
CA PHE A 11 -19.52 -2.08 17.31
C PHE A 11 -20.43 -2.95 16.42
N LYS A 12 -21.69 -3.11 16.83
CA LYS A 12 -22.71 -3.81 16.06
C LYS A 12 -23.65 -2.83 15.37
N LEU A 13 -23.92 -3.08 14.09
CA LEU A 13 -24.94 -2.38 13.33
C LEU A 13 -25.90 -3.43 12.75
N GLY A 14 -27.04 -3.63 13.38
CA GLY A 14 -27.95 -4.74 13.04
C GLY A 14 -27.29 -6.10 13.26
N SER A 15 -27.26 -6.93 12.23
CA SER A 15 -26.58 -8.24 12.23
C SER A 15 -25.07 -8.17 11.93
N PHE A 16 -24.57 -7.00 11.54
CA PHE A 16 -23.14 -6.81 11.21
C PHE A 16 -22.33 -6.44 12.45
N ARG A 17 -21.20 -7.07 12.64
CA ARG A 17 -20.17 -6.67 13.60
C ARG A 17 -19.05 -5.99 12.83
N ILE A 18 -18.81 -4.72 13.15
CA ILE A 18 -17.73 -3.91 12.58
C ILE A 18 -16.64 -3.85 13.65
N SER A 19 -15.43 -4.27 13.33
CA SER A 19 -14.28 -4.24 14.25
C SER A 19 -13.08 -3.54 13.60
N ASP A 20 -12.27 -2.92 14.44
CA ASP A 20 -11.00 -2.31 14.02
C ASP A 20 -10.05 -3.41 13.56
N SER A 21 -9.39 -3.22 12.40
CA SER A 21 -8.39 -4.14 11.87
C SER A 21 -7.24 -4.42 12.85
N ILE A 22 -6.94 -3.49 13.75
CA ILE A 22 -5.88 -3.64 14.76
C ILE A 22 -6.16 -4.78 15.76
N GLU A 23 -7.44 -5.17 15.95
CA GLU A 23 -7.79 -6.33 16.78
C GLU A 23 -7.37 -7.65 16.14
N HIS A 24 -7.36 -7.70 14.82
CA HIS A 24 -7.01 -8.87 14.04
C HIS A 24 -5.55 -8.81 13.55
N LEU A 25 -5.02 -7.59 13.37
CA LEU A 25 -3.69 -7.30 12.87
C LEU A 25 -2.92 -6.45 13.90
N PRO A 26 -2.39 -7.02 15.00
CA PRO A 26 -1.78 -6.25 16.08
C PRO A 26 -0.41 -5.64 15.70
N LYS A 27 0.01 -5.78 14.46
CA LYS A 27 1.26 -5.24 13.92
C LYS A 27 0.99 -4.17 12.87
N SER A 28 1.96 -3.27 12.66
CA SER A 28 1.90 -2.33 11.53
C SER A 28 1.99 -3.08 10.21
N LEU A 29 1.37 -2.52 9.15
CA LEU A 29 1.41 -3.10 7.81
C LEU A 29 2.84 -3.33 7.31
N ASP A 30 3.79 -2.45 7.66
CA ASP A 30 5.21 -2.59 7.34
C ASP A 30 5.84 -3.83 8.01
N ASN A 31 5.51 -4.09 9.27
CA ASN A 31 6.00 -5.27 9.98
C ASN A 31 5.37 -6.56 9.43
N LEU A 32 4.08 -6.53 9.10
CA LEU A 32 3.39 -7.67 8.49
C LEU A 32 4.02 -8.02 7.13
N THR A 33 4.36 -7.02 6.33
CA THR A 33 5.03 -7.23 5.05
C THR A 33 6.40 -7.89 5.22
N LYS A 34 7.18 -7.45 6.22
CA LYS A 34 8.49 -8.05 6.54
C LYS A 34 8.33 -9.51 6.95
N ASP A 35 7.40 -9.80 7.86
CA ASP A 35 7.11 -11.16 8.31
C ASP A 35 6.73 -12.08 7.13
N LEU A 36 5.93 -11.57 6.18
CA LEU A 36 5.54 -12.32 4.98
C LEU A 36 6.72 -12.59 4.04
N VAL A 37 7.60 -11.61 3.85
CA VAL A 37 8.82 -11.78 3.04
C VAL A 37 9.73 -12.83 3.66
N ASP A 38 9.92 -12.77 4.98
CA ASP A 38 10.78 -13.71 5.73
C ASP A 38 10.21 -15.15 5.70
N ALA A 39 8.89 -15.29 5.68
CA ALA A 39 8.22 -16.58 5.56
C ALA A 39 8.33 -17.22 4.15
N ARG A 40 9.02 -16.58 3.21
CA ARG A 40 9.21 -17.03 1.80
C ARG A 40 7.90 -17.37 1.07
N ASN A 41 6.81 -16.70 1.43
CA ASN A 41 5.53 -16.90 0.78
C ASN A 41 5.58 -16.50 -0.70
N LYS A 42 4.97 -17.32 -1.56
CA LYS A 42 4.84 -16.99 -2.97
C LYS A 42 3.73 -15.93 -3.11
N PHE A 43 4.11 -14.69 -3.32
CA PHE A 43 3.18 -13.57 -3.54
C PHE A 43 2.52 -13.65 -4.92
N THR A 44 1.71 -14.69 -5.15
CA THR A 44 0.99 -14.86 -6.42
C THR A 44 0.00 -13.74 -6.69
N ILE A 45 -0.55 -13.16 -5.63
CA ILE A 45 -1.49 -12.04 -5.73
C ILE A 45 -0.82 -10.78 -6.32
N LEU A 46 0.49 -10.56 -6.09
CA LEU A 46 1.24 -9.49 -6.74
C LEU A 46 1.30 -9.64 -8.26
N ASP A 47 1.13 -10.86 -8.78
CA ASP A 47 1.12 -11.11 -10.22
C ASP A 47 -0.12 -10.55 -10.92
N GLN A 48 -1.16 -10.23 -10.16
CA GLN A 48 -2.41 -9.66 -10.65
C GLN A 48 -2.38 -8.12 -10.73
N ILE A 49 -1.31 -7.48 -10.23
CA ILE A 49 -1.21 -6.01 -10.26
C ILE A 49 -1.08 -5.51 -11.71
N PRO A 50 -1.97 -4.61 -12.15
CA PRO A 50 -1.99 -4.14 -13.55
C PRO A 50 -0.74 -3.33 -13.94
N TYR A 51 0.03 -2.84 -12.97
CA TYR A 51 1.26 -2.06 -13.21
C TYR A 51 2.52 -2.92 -13.36
N LEU A 52 2.42 -4.22 -13.05
CA LEU A 52 3.54 -5.13 -13.28
C LEU A 52 3.56 -5.64 -14.72
N PRO A 53 4.73 -5.78 -15.35
CA PRO A 53 4.85 -6.48 -16.63
C PRO A 53 4.28 -7.90 -16.50
N LYS A 54 3.73 -8.43 -17.58
CA LYS A 54 3.29 -9.84 -17.59
C LYS A 54 4.46 -10.76 -17.25
N PRO A 55 4.21 -11.90 -16.58
CA PRO A 55 5.24 -12.89 -16.36
C PRO A 55 5.89 -13.29 -17.71
N PRO A 56 7.23 -13.27 -17.81
CA PRO A 56 7.89 -13.66 -19.06
C PRO A 56 7.71 -15.15 -19.31
N LEU A 57 7.61 -15.52 -20.58
CA LEU A 57 7.60 -16.92 -21.00
C LEU A 57 9.05 -17.44 -21.09
N LYS A 58 9.26 -18.72 -20.78
CA LYS A 58 10.60 -19.33 -20.87
C LYS A 58 11.20 -19.30 -22.30
N SER A 59 10.34 -19.09 -23.29
CA SER A 59 10.72 -18.94 -24.71
C SER A 59 11.20 -17.53 -25.07
N ASP A 60 11.04 -16.54 -24.18
CA ASP A 60 11.44 -15.17 -24.46
C ASP A 60 12.96 -15.06 -24.50
N THR A 61 13.50 -14.36 -25.50
CA THR A 61 14.95 -14.22 -25.72
C THR A 61 15.66 -13.60 -24.51
N ASP A 62 14.97 -12.68 -23.80
CA ASP A 62 15.49 -11.96 -22.63
C ASP A 62 14.83 -12.43 -21.32
N TYR A 63 14.45 -13.71 -21.24
CA TYR A 63 13.69 -14.27 -20.09
C TYR A 63 14.30 -13.91 -18.74
N THR A 64 15.61 -14.07 -18.58
CA THR A 64 16.29 -13.81 -17.30
C THR A 64 16.18 -12.33 -16.91
N GLN A 65 16.47 -11.44 -17.86
CA GLN A 65 16.40 -9.98 -17.61
C GLN A 65 14.99 -9.53 -17.28
N LEU A 66 13.97 -9.99 -18.03
CA LEU A 66 12.57 -9.67 -17.79
C LEU A 66 12.09 -10.19 -16.43
N LYS A 67 12.55 -11.38 -16.05
CA LYS A 67 12.24 -11.96 -14.74
C LYS A 67 12.86 -11.15 -13.60
N ASP A 68 14.11 -10.73 -13.75
CA ASP A 68 14.82 -9.95 -12.72
C ASP A 68 14.21 -8.56 -12.58
N GLU A 69 13.87 -7.88 -13.68
CA GLU A 69 13.15 -6.60 -13.67
C GLU A 69 11.80 -6.73 -12.95
N ARG A 70 11.05 -7.79 -13.26
CA ARG A 70 9.76 -8.04 -12.59
C ARG A 70 9.93 -8.29 -11.09
N ASN A 71 10.94 -9.06 -10.70
CA ASN A 71 11.22 -9.32 -9.28
C ASN A 71 11.63 -8.05 -8.54
N GLU A 72 12.42 -7.19 -9.15
CA GLU A 72 12.75 -5.87 -8.60
C GLU A 72 11.49 -5.03 -8.38
N LEU A 73 10.61 -4.94 -9.37
CA LEU A 73 9.35 -4.22 -9.25
C LEU A 73 8.47 -4.80 -8.13
N LYS A 74 8.39 -6.12 -7.99
CA LYS A 74 7.68 -6.77 -6.87
C LYS A 74 8.28 -6.37 -5.52
N SER A 75 9.61 -6.35 -5.40
CA SER A 75 10.27 -5.99 -4.14
C SER A 75 9.96 -4.55 -3.71
N LEU A 76 9.81 -3.62 -4.66
CA LEU A 76 9.40 -2.24 -4.37
C LEU A 76 7.98 -2.15 -3.80
N LEU A 77 7.11 -3.07 -4.18
CA LEU A 77 5.72 -3.12 -3.73
C LEU A 77 5.58 -3.73 -2.32
N LEU A 78 6.57 -4.47 -1.86
CA LEU A 78 6.57 -5.07 -0.53
C LEU A 78 6.95 -4.07 0.59
N LYS A 79 7.36 -2.87 0.25
CA LYS A 79 7.54 -1.79 1.23
C LYS A 79 6.29 -0.92 1.29
N LYS A 80 5.81 -0.61 2.50
CA LYS A 80 4.70 0.32 2.69
C LYS A 80 5.03 1.66 2.05
N GLY A 81 4.22 2.09 1.09
CA GLY A 81 4.32 3.41 0.47
C GLY A 81 3.87 4.54 1.41
N VAL A 82 4.21 5.77 1.03
CA VAL A 82 3.73 7.00 1.68
C VAL A 82 2.78 7.73 0.75
N PHE A 83 1.76 8.39 1.32
CA PHE A 83 0.79 9.17 0.55
C PHE A 83 0.49 10.51 1.24
N PRO A 84 0.46 11.64 0.48
CA PRO A 84 0.24 12.97 1.04
C PRO A 84 -1.26 13.27 1.18
N TYR A 85 -1.91 12.67 2.19
CA TYR A 85 -3.37 12.75 2.36
C TYR A 85 -3.90 14.19 2.46
N GLU A 86 -3.24 15.04 3.24
CA GLU A 86 -3.69 16.41 3.48
C GLU A 86 -3.43 17.35 2.29
N TRP A 87 -2.49 16.97 1.43
CA TRP A 87 -2.24 17.67 0.18
C TRP A 87 -3.38 17.51 -0.83
N VAL A 88 -4.11 16.38 -0.76
CA VAL A 88 -5.22 16.08 -1.65
C VAL A 88 -6.47 16.83 -1.22
N THR A 89 -6.70 17.98 -1.83
CA THR A 89 -7.88 18.81 -1.54
C THR A 89 -9.05 18.57 -2.50
N SER A 90 -8.80 17.93 -3.64
CA SER A 90 -9.84 17.61 -4.63
C SER A 90 -9.40 16.50 -5.59
N ILE A 91 -10.36 15.79 -6.17
CA ILE A 91 -10.12 14.77 -7.20
C ILE A 91 -9.44 15.38 -8.43
N LYS A 92 -9.83 16.60 -8.80
CA LYS A 92 -9.22 17.31 -9.94
C LYS A 92 -7.71 17.50 -9.75
N LYS A 93 -7.26 17.82 -8.53
CA LYS A 93 -5.84 17.96 -8.20
C LYS A 93 -5.04 16.68 -8.47
N LEU A 94 -5.60 15.52 -8.16
CA LEU A 94 -5.00 14.21 -8.46
C LEU A 94 -4.83 13.97 -9.97
N GLN A 95 -5.79 14.41 -10.78
CA GLN A 95 -5.79 14.18 -12.24
C GLN A 95 -4.82 15.11 -12.98
N VAL A 96 -4.70 16.37 -12.54
CA VAL A 96 -3.89 17.38 -13.25
C VAL A 96 -2.43 17.38 -12.83
N THR A 97 -2.12 16.88 -11.61
CA THR A 97 -0.75 16.89 -11.08
C THR A 97 0.07 15.76 -11.68
N LYS A 98 1.11 16.14 -12.43
CA LYS A 98 1.98 15.23 -13.21
C LYS A 98 3.33 14.94 -12.56
N SER A 99 3.48 15.28 -11.29
CA SER A 99 4.70 15.05 -10.53
C SER A 99 4.35 14.68 -9.10
N LEU A 100 5.29 14.02 -8.42
CA LEU A 100 5.14 13.80 -6.98
C LEU A 100 5.24 15.15 -6.26
N PRO A 101 4.39 15.42 -5.25
CA PRO A 101 4.51 16.60 -4.39
C PRO A 101 5.87 16.67 -3.68
N THR A 102 6.24 17.84 -3.20
CA THR A 102 7.47 18.03 -2.42
C THR A 102 7.40 17.24 -1.11
N LYS A 103 8.55 16.96 -0.49
CA LYS A 103 8.62 16.23 0.77
C LYS A 103 7.77 16.87 1.87
N ASP A 104 7.76 18.20 1.94
CA ASP A 104 7.04 18.97 2.96
C ASP A 104 5.51 18.81 2.82
N GLU A 105 5.03 18.57 1.61
CA GLU A 105 3.60 18.33 1.33
C GLU A 105 3.10 16.96 1.80
N PHE A 106 3.99 16.08 2.26
CA PHE A 106 3.64 14.82 2.94
C PHE A 106 3.46 14.99 4.46
N PHE A 107 3.46 16.21 4.95
CA PHE A 107 3.19 16.48 6.36
C PHE A 107 1.79 15.96 6.75
N SER A 108 1.70 15.32 7.91
CA SER A 108 0.46 14.81 8.47
C SER A 108 0.19 15.46 9.83
N ARG A 109 -0.93 16.17 9.93
CA ARG A 109 -1.40 16.75 11.21
C ARG A 109 -1.71 15.66 12.23
N LEU A 110 -2.27 14.54 11.78
CA LEU A 110 -2.59 13.40 12.64
C LEU A 110 -1.35 12.86 13.37
N ARG A 111 -0.21 12.80 12.66
CA ARG A 111 1.07 12.33 13.21
C ARG A 111 1.95 13.46 13.72
N ASN A 112 1.54 14.71 13.49
CA ASN A 112 2.34 15.91 13.73
C ASN A 112 3.78 15.81 13.20
N GLY A 113 3.91 15.32 11.96
CA GLY A 113 5.21 15.12 11.35
C GLY A 113 5.16 14.84 9.85
N GLY A 114 6.29 15.06 9.19
CA GLY A 114 6.50 14.70 7.79
C GLY A 114 6.94 13.25 7.62
N ILE A 115 7.52 12.97 6.47
CA ILE A 115 8.11 11.66 6.13
C ILE A 115 9.63 11.73 6.13
N SER A 116 10.29 10.56 6.25
CA SER A 116 11.74 10.46 6.17
C SER A 116 12.25 10.73 4.75
N ASP A 117 13.55 11.05 4.63
CA ASP A 117 14.18 11.16 3.31
C ASP A 117 14.18 9.83 2.57
N GLU A 118 14.34 8.73 3.31
CA GLU A 118 14.29 7.39 2.77
C GLU A 118 12.92 7.10 2.13
N ASP A 119 11.83 7.39 2.85
CA ASP A 119 10.47 7.15 2.34
C ASP A 119 10.14 8.04 1.14
N TYR A 120 10.59 9.30 1.16
CA TYR A 120 10.40 10.20 0.02
C TYR A 120 11.20 9.74 -1.20
N ASN A 121 12.44 9.28 -1.01
CA ASN A 121 13.26 8.74 -2.09
C ASN A 121 12.65 7.44 -2.64
N HIS A 122 12.11 6.59 -1.78
CA HIS A 122 11.37 5.41 -2.19
C HIS A 122 10.14 5.80 -3.04
N ALA A 123 9.34 6.78 -2.61
CA ALA A 123 8.19 7.27 -3.37
C ALA A 123 8.59 7.78 -4.76
N LYS A 124 9.68 8.56 -4.86
CA LYS A 124 10.23 9.03 -6.15
C LYS A 124 10.67 7.86 -7.04
N TYR A 125 11.30 6.85 -6.45
CA TYR A 125 11.75 5.68 -7.18
C TYR A 125 10.58 4.87 -7.72
N VAL A 126 9.56 4.61 -6.90
CA VAL A 126 8.30 3.98 -7.30
C VAL A 126 7.64 4.77 -8.44
N TRP A 127 7.49 6.09 -8.29
CA TRP A 127 6.92 6.96 -9.32
C TRP A 127 7.61 6.76 -10.67
N LYS A 128 8.95 6.78 -10.68
CA LYS A 128 9.76 6.62 -11.90
C LYS A 128 9.64 5.21 -12.48
N ARG A 129 9.80 4.17 -11.63
CA ARG A 129 9.84 2.76 -12.07
C ARG A 129 8.50 2.28 -12.63
N PHE A 130 7.40 2.71 -12.05
CA PHE A 130 6.05 2.40 -12.53
C PHE A 130 5.53 3.40 -13.58
N LYS A 131 6.39 4.32 -14.07
CA LYS A 131 6.07 5.28 -15.13
C LYS A 131 4.77 6.06 -14.86
N MET A 132 4.58 6.50 -13.60
CA MET A 132 3.39 7.23 -13.19
C MET A 132 3.26 8.55 -13.95
N ARG A 133 2.05 8.87 -14.41
CA ARG A 133 1.76 10.08 -15.19
C ARG A 133 1.10 11.15 -14.35
N THR A 134 0.30 10.73 -13.36
CA THR A 134 -0.49 11.62 -12.51
C THR A 134 -0.48 11.14 -11.07
N MET A 135 -0.83 12.01 -10.14
CA MET A 135 -1.05 11.62 -8.75
C MET A 135 -2.21 10.63 -8.57
N ARG A 136 -3.13 10.58 -9.53
CA ARG A 136 -4.19 9.56 -9.56
C ARG A 136 -3.61 8.16 -9.76
N ASP A 137 -2.62 8.00 -10.65
CA ASP A 137 -1.96 6.70 -10.89
C ASP A 137 -1.22 6.26 -9.62
N TYR A 138 -0.55 7.20 -8.95
CA TYR A 138 0.15 6.95 -7.70
C TYR A 138 -0.82 6.54 -6.57
N LEU A 139 -1.95 7.25 -6.42
CA LEU A 139 -3.00 6.87 -5.47
C LEU A 139 -3.56 5.48 -5.78
N HIS A 140 -3.79 5.17 -7.05
CA HIS A 140 -4.34 3.86 -7.45
C HIS A 140 -3.38 2.73 -7.07
N LEU A 141 -2.08 2.87 -7.38
CA LEU A 141 -1.07 1.91 -6.95
C LEU A 141 -1.03 1.79 -5.42
N TYR A 142 -1.02 2.93 -4.72
CA TYR A 142 -1.01 2.96 -3.25
C TYR A 142 -2.19 2.19 -2.65
N ASN A 143 -3.41 2.39 -3.15
CA ASN A 143 -4.60 1.69 -2.68
C ASN A 143 -4.53 0.18 -2.97
N ILE A 144 -4.10 -0.20 -4.17
CA ILE A 144 -3.89 -1.62 -4.51
C ILE A 144 -2.94 -2.26 -3.52
N LEU A 145 -1.82 -1.60 -3.19
CA LEU A 145 -0.84 -2.14 -2.24
C LEU A 145 -1.41 -2.31 -0.84
N VAL A 146 -2.17 -1.33 -0.37
CA VAL A 146 -2.83 -1.43 0.94
C VAL A 146 -3.80 -2.61 0.96
N CYS A 147 -4.65 -2.76 -0.06
CA CYS A 147 -5.58 -3.88 -0.18
C CYS A 147 -4.85 -5.23 -0.26
N LEU A 148 -3.81 -5.32 -1.11
CA LEU A 148 -3.05 -6.56 -1.29
C LEU A 148 -2.31 -6.99 -0.03
N LEU A 149 -1.75 -6.05 0.73
CA LEU A 149 -1.08 -6.36 1.99
C LEU A 149 -2.08 -6.86 3.05
N CYS A 150 -3.32 -6.36 2.99
CA CYS A 150 -4.40 -6.89 3.83
C CYS A 150 -4.85 -8.29 3.37
N ASP A 151 -4.98 -8.53 2.07
CA ASP A 151 -5.39 -9.84 1.52
C ASP A 151 -4.33 -10.92 1.72
N LEU A 152 -3.04 -10.58 1.60
CA LEU A 152 -1.93 -11.49 1.89
C LEU A 152 -1.96 -11.99 3.34
N TYR A 153 -2.47 -11.17 4.25
CA TYR A 153 -2.65 -11.59 5.64
C TYR A 153 -3.88 -12.49 5.83
N ASN A 154 -4.98 -12.24 5.10
CA ASN A 154 -6.20 -13.05 5.17
C ASN A 154 -6.01 -14.48 4.64
N ASP A 155 -5.11 -14.69 3.68
CA ASP A 155 -4.74 -16.04 3.20
C ASP A 155 -4.02 -16.86 4.30
N PHE A 156 -3.50 -16.19 5.32
CA PHE A 156 -2.88 -16.82 6.48
C PHE A 156 -3.88 -17.24 7.56
N ASP A 157 -5.04 -16.56 7.62
CA ASP A 157 -6.11 -16.82 8.60
C ASP A 157 -7.44 -17.07 7.87
N LYS A 158 -7.57 -18.29 7.30
CA LYS A 158 -8.69 -18.70 6.44
C LYS A 158 -10.08 -18.67 7.09
N ASP A 159 -10.16 -18.41 8.40
CA ASP A 159 -11.41 -18.39 9.14
C ASP A 159 -11.98 -16.98 9.40
N SER A 160 -11.32 -15.93 8.92
CA SER A 160 -11.74 -14.54 9.17
C SER A 160 -12.20 -13.86 7.88
N LEU A 161 -13.50 -13.66 7.74
CA LEU A 161 -14.12 -12.87 6.66
C LEU A 161 -13.84 -11.38 6.90
N PHE A 162 -12.86 -10.79 6.18
CA PHE A 162 -12.48 -9.39 6.34
C PHE A 162 -13.29 -8.45 5.43
N PHE A 163 -14.07 -7.57 6.03
CA PHE A 163 -14.55 -6.34 5.38
C PHE A 163 -13.60 -5.20 5.70
N LEU A 164 -12.80 -4.79 4.73
CA LEU A 164 -12.02 -3.55 4.80
C LEU A 164 -12.97 -2.36 4.63
N LEU A 165 -13.24 -1.66 5.73
CA LEU A 165 -13.80 -0.32 5.67
C LEU A 165 -12.68 0.66 5.34
N PHE A 166 -12.75 1.24 4.14
CA PHE A 166 -11.94 2.38 3.76
C PHE A 166 -12.26 3.56 4.69
N GLN A 167 -11.31 3.99 5.49
CA GLN A 167 -11.37 5.31 6.10
C GLN A 167 -10.88 6.34 5.08
N PHE A 168 -11.82 7.13 4.57
CA PHE A 168 -11.57 8.39 3.88
C PHE A 168 -11.28 9.50 4.88
#